data_d5824c5a5a10626e5e5df973070329bd
#
_entry.id   d5824c5a5a10626e5e5df973070329bd
#
_cell.length_a   1.000
_cell.length_b   1.000
_cell.length_c   1.000
_cell.angle_alpha   90.00
_cell.angle_beta   90.00
_cell.angle_gamma   90.00
#
_symmetry.space_group_name_H-M   'P 1'
#
loop_
_entity.id
_entity.type
_entity.pdbx_description
1 polymer ?
#
loop_
_entity_poly.entity_id
_entity_poly.type
_entity_poly.pdbx_seq_one_letter_code
_entity_poly.pdbx_strand_id
1 'polypeptide(L)'
;MPLELSRRTVLRGLGAGIALPWLEAMGPLTAWADGAAKPEQAAPNRMAFLYVPNGKNMADWTPKAEGNNFDLPAILEPLKPVREKILVLTGLTADKARPHGDGGGDLARALGAFLTGSQPKKTDGTDIRAGISVDQVAAARLAD
;
A
#
# COMPACT_ATOMS: atom_id res chain seq x y z
N MET A 1 -56.75 0.99 3.41
CA MET A 1 -55.95 0.41 4.46
C MET A 1 -54.65 1.23 4.55
N PRO A 2 -54.35 1.90 5.65
CA PRO A 2 -53.08 2.59 5.81
C PRO A 2 -51.98 1.55 5.96
N LEU A 3 -50.91 1.67 5.16
CA LEU A 3 -49.73 0.85 5.26
C LEU A 3 -48.92 1.30 6.50
N GLU A 4 -49.07 0.55 7.60
CA GLU A 4 -48.22 0.77 8.77
C GLU A 4 -46.82 0.20 8.54
N LEU A 5 -45.90 1.09 8.20
CA LEU A 5 -44.47 0.75 8.10
C LEU A 5 -43.89 0.55 9.50
N SER A 6 -43.35 -0.63 9.78
CA SER A 6 -42.69 -0.91 11.06
C SER A 6 -41.41 -0.06 11.21
N ARG A 7 -41.13 0.42 12.44
CA ARG A 7 -39.92 1.18 12.76
C ARG A 7 -38.66 0.45 12.31
N ARG A 8 -38.66 -0.88 12.37
CA ARG A 8 -37.52 -1.73 11.96
C ARG A 8 -37.31 -1.70 10.45
N THR A 9 -38.38 -1.62 9.65
CA THR A 9 -38.31 -1.51 8.18
C THR A 9 -37.75 -0.14 7.78
N VAL A 10 -38.18 0.92 8.46
CA VAL A 10 -37.69 2.28 8.23
C VAL A 10 -36.19 2.40 8.57
N LEU A 11 -35.74 1.86 9.72
CA LEU A 11 -34.33 1.88 10.14
C LEU A 11 -33.47 1.05 9.22
N ARG A 12 -33.90 -0.11 8.73
CA ARG A 12 -33.19 -0.91 7.75
C ARG A 12 -33.07 -0.21 6.40
N GLY A 13 -34.13 0.42 5.94
CA GLY A 13 -34.15 1.19 4.70
C GLY A 13 -33.24 2.43 4.78
N LEU A 14 -33.29 3.17 5.89
CA LEU A 14 -32.40 4.31 6.14
C LEU A 14 -30.93 3.89 6.24
N GLY A 15 -30.63 2.80 6.96
CA GLY A 15 -29.27 2.28 7.09
C GLY A 15 -28.68 1.86 5.74
N ALA A 16 -29.48 1.20 4.89
CA ALA A 16 -29.08 0.86 3.53
C ALA A 16 -28.91 2.11 2.66
N GLY A 17 -29.83 3.07 2.77
CA GLY A 17 -29.77 4.33 2.01
C GLY A 17 -28.59 5.23 2.37
N ILE A 18 -28.12 5.20 3.63
CA ILE A 18 -26.95 5.98 4.07
C ILE A 18 -25.63 5.27 3.71
N ALA A 19 -25.60 3.93 3.71
CA ALA A 19 -24.38 3.17 3.41
C ALA A 19 -24.08 3.08 1.90
N LEU A 20 -25.10 3.08 1.05
CA LEU A 20 -24.94 2.93 -0.40
C LEU A 20 -24.12 4.03 -1.10
N PRO A 21 -24.24 5.33 -0.74
CA PRO A 21 -23.43 6.38 -1.36
C PRO A 21 -21.93 6.30 -1.05
N TRP A 22 -21.56 5.56 0.00
CA TRP A 22 -20.18 5.47 0.48
C TRP A 22 -19.42 4.24 -0.01
N LEU A 23 -20.04 3.41 -0.84
CA LEU A 23 -19.33 2.33 -1.49
C LEU A 23 -18.61 2.90 -2.73
N GLU A 24 -17.30 3.09 -2.63
CA GLU A 24 -16.43 3.55 -3.72
C GLU A 24 -16.58 2.70 -5.02
N ALA A 25 -17.10 1.48 -4.89
CA ALA A 25 -17.40 0.61 -6.03
C ALA A 25 -18.61 1.06 -6.84
N MET A 26 -19.46 1.92 -6.27
CA MET A 26 -20.58 2.52 -6.94
C MET A 26 -20.16 3.88 -7.48
N GLY A 27 -19.52 3.91 -8.63
CA GLY A 27 -19.24 5.17 -9.33
C GLY A 27 -20.48 6.04 -9.41
N PRO A 28 -20.35 7.37 -9.57
CA PRO A 28 -21.46 8.29 -9.49
C PRO A 28 -22.61 7.85 -10.44
N LEU A 29 -23.76 7.53 -9.85
CA LEU A 29 -24.98 7.10 -10.57
C LEU A 29 -25.39 8.11 -11.66
N THR A 30 -24.96 9.37 -11.52
CA THR A 30 -25.12 10.42 -12.52
C THR A 30 -24.40 10.10 -13.83
N ALA A 31 -23.35 9.26 -13.83
CA ALA A 31 -22.66 8.87 -15.05
C ALA A 31 -23.46 7.93 -15.98
N TRP A 32 -24.57 7.39 -15.48
CA TRP A 32 -25.45 6.48 -16.23
C TRP A 32 -26.69 7.21 -16.82
N ALA A 33 -27.00 8.40 -16.30
CA ALA A 33 -28.21 9.16 -16.68
C ALA A 33 -27.99 10.12 -17.86
N ASP A 34 -26.78 10.63 -18.01
CA ASP A 34 -26.41 11.50 -19.13
C ASP A 34 -25.56 10.72 -20.11
N GLY A 35 -26.01 10.57 -21.34
CA GLY A 35 -25.21 10.05 -22.46
C GLY A 35 -24.02 10.96 -22.81
N ALA A 36 -23.58 11.80 -21.90
CA ALA A 36 -22.39 12.61 -22.00
C ALA A 36 -21.15 11.72 -21.94
N ALA A 37 -20.28 11.82 -22.94
CA ALA A 37 -18.96 11.21 -22.94
C ALA A 37 -18.31 11.45 -21.57
N LYS A 38 -18.01 10.38 -20.84
CA LYS A 38 -17.22 10.49 -19.60
C LYS A 38 -15.99 11.32 -19.90
N PRO A 39 -15.72 12.41 -19.18
CA PRO A 39 -14.37 12.97 -19.22
C PRO A 39 -13.44 11.80 -18.95
N GLU A 40 -12.43 11.64 -19.79
CA GLU A 40 -11.42 10.59 -19.65
C GLU A 40 -10.82 10.74 -18.26
N GLN A 41 -11.39 10.00 -17.33
CA GLN A 41 -11.00 10.07 -15.93
C GLN A 41 -9.63 9.44 -15.87
N ALA A 42 -8.61 10.26 -15.68
CA ALA A 42 -7.24 9.80 -15.52
C ALA A 42 -7.25 8.64 -14.52
N ALA A 43 -6.64 7.51 -14.92
CA ALA A 43 -6.61 6.35 -14.05
C ALA A 43 -6.03 6.75 -12.68
N PRO A 44 -6.66 6.37 -11.57
CA PRO A 44 -6.18 6.76 -10.26
C PRO A 44 -4.77 6.23 -10.05
N ASN A 45 -3.90 7.08 -9.52
CA ASN A 45 -2.58 6.65 -9.10
C ASN A 45 -2.71 5.63 -7.96
N ARG A 46 -2.06 4.49 -8.11
CA ARG A 46 -2.05 3.43 -7.10
C ARG A 46 -0.62 3.14 -6.68
N MET A 47 -0.42 2.98 -5.39
CA MET A 47 0.86 2.58 -4.80
C MET A 47 0.67 1.28 -4.02
N ALA A 48 1.63 0.36 -4.15
CA ALA A 48 1.66 -0.88 -3.38
C ALA A 48 3.08 -1.10 -2.84
N PHE A 49 3.18 -1.51 -1.59
CA PHE A 49 4.43 -1.79 -0.92
C PHE A 49 4.43 -3.25 -0.47
N LEU A 50 5.41 -4.02 -0.94
CA LEU A 50 5.56 -5.42 -0.61
C LEU A 50 6.81 -5.61 0.24
N TYR A 51 6.64 -6.13 1.44
CA TYR A 51 7.73 -6.40 2.37
C TYR A 51 8.04 -7.89 2.45
N VAL A 52 9.32 -8.22 2.35
CA VAL A 52 9.80 -9.60 2.51
C VAL A 52 10.60 -9.68 3.82
N PRO A 53 10.02 -10.22 4.91
CA PRO A 53 10.56 -10.06 6.27
C PRO A 53 11.91 -10.74 6.48
N ASN A 54 12.16 -11.88 5.88
CA ASN A 54 13.40 -12.64 6.07
C ASN A 54 14.46 -12.37 4.99
N GLY A 55 14.19 -11.38 4.13
CA GLY A 55 15.06 -11.12 2.99
C GLY A 55 14.91 -12.14 1.87
N LYS A 56 15.87 -12.17 0.98
CA LYS A 56 15.90 -13.00 -0.22
C LYS A 56 17.33 -13.45 -0.50
N ASN A 57 17.49 -14.53 -1.26
CA ASN A 57 18.81 -14.94 -1.75
C ASN A 57 19.33 -13.91 -2.77
N MET A 58 20.28 -13.09 -2.36
CA MET A 58 20.81 -12.01 -3.20
C MET A 58 21.56 -12.51 -4.44
N ALA A 59 22.11 -13.70 -4.41
CA ALA A 59 22.77 -14.31 -5.58
C ALA A 59 21.79 -14.58 -6.72
N ASP A 60 20.57 -15.01 -6.36
CA ASP A 60 19.50 -15.31 -7.32
C ASP A 60 18.56 -14.12 -7.59
N TRP A 61 18.73 -13.05 -6.83
CA TRP A 61 17.98 -11.82 -7.00
C TRP A 61 18.70 -10.78 -7.85
N THR A 62 20.02 -10.63 -7.66
CA THR A 62 20.77 -9.51 -8.23
C THR A 62 21.13 -9.80 -9.69
N PRO A 63 20.69 -8.95 -10.66
CA PRO A 63 21.15 -9.06 -12.03
C PRO A 63 22.68 -8.92 -12.13
N LYS A 64 23.30 -9.64 -13.06
CA LYS A 64 24.75 -9.59 -13.28
C LYS A 64 25.21 -8.37 -14.06
N ALA A 65 24.33 -7.80 -14.87
CA ALA A 65 24.61 -6.61 -15.67
C ALA A 65 23.83 -5.40 -15.14
N GLU A 66 24.39 -4.23 -15.35
CA GLU A 66 23.78 -2.94 -15.03
C GLU A 66 23.11 -2.32 -16.27
N GLY A 67 22.28 -1.30 -16.03
CA GLY A 67 21.58 -0.57 -17.08
C GLY A 67 20.32 -1.30 -17.57
N ASN A 68 19.92 -1.07 -18.83
CA ASN A 68 18.64 -1.53 -19.35
C ASN A 68 18.64 -2.97 -19.89
N ASN A 69 19.82 -3.53 -20.16
CA ASN A 69 19.99 -4.82 -20.82
C ASN A 69 20.44 -5.92 -19.86
N PHE A 70 19.85 -5.97 -18.66
CA PHE A 70 20.15 -7.04 -17.72
C PHE A 70 19.27 -8.28 -17.95
N ASP A 71 19.79 -9.46 -17.71
CA ASP A 71 19.01 -10.68 -17.67
C ASP A 71 18.31 -10.80 -16.31
N LEU A 72 17.06 -11.27 -16.34
CA LEU A 72 16.32 -11.50 -15.11
C LEU A 72 16.86 -12.77 -14.40
N PRO A 73 17.36 -12.64 -13.16
CA PRO A 73 17.70 -13.80 -12.35
C PRO A 73 16.47 -14.67 -12.05
N ALA A 74 16.70 -15.90 -11.58
CA ALA A 74 15.65 -16.91 -11.37
C ALA A 74 14.47 -16.39 -10.52
N ILE A 75 14.75 -15.61 -9.47
CA ILE A 75 13.69 -15.04 -8.60
C ILE A 75 12.86 -13.99 -9.33
N LEU A 76 13.45 -13.27 -10.28
CA LEU A 76 12.76 -12.21 -11.03
C LEU A 76 12.15 -12.71 -12.35
N GLU A 77 12.38 -13.94 -12.75
CA GLU A 77 11.85 -14.51 -14.01
C GLU A 77 10.32 -14.35 -14.16
N PRO A 78 9.49 -14.51 -13.12
CA PRO A 78 8.05 -14.28 -13.22
C PRO A 78 7.66 -12.86 -13.64
N LEU A 79 8.57 -11.89 -13.48
CA LEU A 79 8.34 -10.48 -13.84
C LEU A 79 8.69 -10.18 -15.31
N LYS A 80 9.12 -11.16 -16.07
CA LYS A 80 9.47 -11.02 -17.50
C LYS A 80 8.45 -10.27 -18.35
N PRO A 81 7.14 -10.50 -18.20
CA PRO A 81 6.13 -9.77 -18.98
C PRO A 81 6.11 -8.24 -18.75
N VAL A 82 6.65 -7.79 -17.62
CA VAL A 82 6.69 -6.38 -17.23
C VAL A 82 8.11 -5.84 -17.09
N ARG A 83 9.09 -6.56 -17.65
CA ARG A 83 10.53 -6.23 -17.54
C ARG A 83 10.85 -4.78 -17.84
N GLU A 84 10.26 -4.20 -18.87
CA GLU A 84 10.49 -2.81 -19.27
C GLU A 84 10.01 -1.77 -18.25
N LYS A 85 9.18 -2.21 -17.29
CA LYS A 85 8.62 -1.37 -16.21
C LYS A 85 9.28 -1.61 -14.86
N ILE A 86 10.34 -2.43 -14.80
CA ILE A 86 11.01 -2.80 -13.56
C ILE A 86 12.30 -2.01 -13.42
N LEU A 87 12.52 -1.53 -12.20
CA LEU A 87 13.80 -1.01 -11.75
C LEU A 87 14.31 -1.85 -10.59
N VAL A 88 15.43 -2.53 -10.77
CA VAL A 88 16.09 -3.30 -9.71
C VAL A 88 17.18 -2.45 -9.09
N LEU A 89 17.01 -2.09 -7.83
CA LEU A 89 17.99 -1.32 -7.06
C LEU A 89 18.75 -2.25 -6.13
N THR A 90 20.08 -2.15 -6.17
CA THR A 90 21.01 -2.91 -5.31
C THR A 90 21.94 -1.96 -4.56
N GLY A 91 22.65 -2.47 -3.56
CA GLY A 91 23.60 -1.65 -2.78
C GLY A 91 22.96 -0.66 -1.82
N LEU A 92 21.62 -0.63 -1.71
CA LEU A 92 20.94 0.21 -0.75
C LEU A 92 20.91 -0.47 0.63
N THR A 93 20.95 0.34 1.68
CA THR A 93 20.82 -0.12 3.07
C THR A 93 19.80 0.71 3.82
N ALA A 94 19.00 0.03 4.64
CA ALA A 94 18.14 0.69 5.63
C ALA A 94 18.92 0.84 6.95
N ASP A 95 19.73 1.87 7.06
CA ASP A 95 20.57 2.09 8.25
C ASP A 95 19.77 2.07 9.55
N LYS A 96 18.57 2.65 9.54
CA LYS A 96 17.67 2.69 10.70
C LYS A 96 17.04 1.33 11.08
N ALA A 97 17.22 0.33 10.24
CA ALA A 97 16.89 -1.05 10.58
C ALA A 97 18.04 -1.78 11.30
N ARG A 98 19.20 -1.16 11.45
CA ARG A 98 20.34 -1.72 12.19
C ARG A 98 20.17 -1.54 13.69
N PRO A 99 20.83 -2.36 14.52
CA PRO A 99 20.70 -2.31 15.99
C PRO A 99 21.11 -0.98 16.62
N HIS A 100 22.18 -0.33 16.16
CA HIS A 100 22.76 0.88 16.75
C HIS A 100 22.92 0.82 18.28
N GLY A 101 23.24 -0.36 18.80
CA GLY A 101 23.38 -0.61 20.24
C GLY A 101 22.14 -1.19 20.94
N ASP A 102 20.99 -1.28 20.27
CA ASP A 102 19.74 -1.82 20.87
C ASP A 102 19.77 -3.34 21.11
N GLY A 103 20.77 -4.05 20.62
CA GLY A 103 20.85 -5.51 20.69
C GLY A 103 19.88 -6.21 19.72
N GLY A 104 19.42 -7.42 20.07
CA GLY A 104 18.53 -8.24 19.21
C GLY A 104 17.19 -7.59 18.90
N GLY A 105 16.42 -8.17 17.97
CA GLY A 105 15.10 -7.70 17.54
C GLY A 105 15.05 -7.25 16.08
N ASP A 106 15.87 -7.86 15.23
CA ASP A 106 16.07 -7.44 13.83
C ASP A 106 14.79 -7.45 13.01
N LEU A 107 13.93 -8.46 13.17
CA LEU A 107 12.67 -8.54 12.42
C LEU A 107 11.71 -7.38 12.76
N ALA A 108 11.54 -7.11 14.05
CA ALA A 108 10.66 -6.03 14.51
C ALA A 108 11.21 -4.66 14.10
N ARG A 109 12.53 -4.49 14.19
CA ARG A 109 13.21 -3.24 13.80
C ARG A 109 13.13 -3.02 12.30
N ALA A 110 13.36 -4.06 11.50
CA ALA A 110 13.26 -3.97 10.05
C ALA A 110 11.85 -3.62 9.61
N LEU A 111 10.81 -4.24 10.21
CA LEU A 111 9.42 -3.92 9.95
C LEU A 111 9.07 -2.48 10.35
N GLY A 112 9.51 -2.04 11.51
CA GLY A 112 9.26 -0.68 11.99
C GLY A 112 10.01 0.41 11.20
N ALA A 113 11.18 0.08 10.63
CA ALA A 113 11.94 1.00 9.78
C ALA A 113 11.44 1.00 8.32
N PHE A 114 10.75 -0.06 7.89
CA PHE A 114 10.18 -0.14 6.54
C PHE A 114 9.13 0.96 6.35
N LEU A 115 9.23 1.69 5.27
CA LEU A 115 8.41 2.86 4.91
C LEU A 115 8.50 4.08 5.84
N THR A 116 9.04 3.94 7.05
CA THR A 116 9.20 5.07 7.98
C THR A 116 10.58 5.73 7.86
N GLY A 117 11.61 4.97 7.47
CA GLY A 117 12.99 5.43 7.48
C GLY A 117 13.50 5.79 8.87
N SER A 118 12.78 5.45 9.94
CA SER A 118 13.09 5.77 11.32
C SER A 118 13.47 4.52 12.10
N GLN A 119 14.41 4.64 13.05
CA GLN A 119 14.69 3.56 13.99
C GLN A 119 13.57 3.50 15.02
N PRO A 120 12.80 2.40 15.09
CA PRO A 120 11.78 2.25 16.10
C PRO A 120 12.44 2.11 17.48
N LYS A 121 11.84 2.72 18.48
CA LYS A 121 12.31 2.58 19.86
C LYS A 121 12.12 1.14 20.34
N LYS A 122 13.20 0.50 20.79
CA LYS A 122 13.11 -0.80 21.46
C LYS A 122 12.52 -0.60 22.86
N THR A 123 11.37 -1.19 23.11
CA THR A 123 10.67 -1.10 24.38
C THR A 123 9.80 -2.33 24.59
N ASP A 124 9.63 -2.74 25.84
CA ASP A 124 8.65 -3.75 26.25
C ASP A 124 7.39 -3.10 26.85
N GLY A 125 7.34 -1.77 26.89
CA GLY A 125 6.25 -0.99 27.45
C GLY A 125 5.35 -0.34 26.41
N THR A 126 4.55 0.61 26.85
CA THR A 126 3.58 1.36 26.04
C THR A 126 4.18 2.58 25.35
N ASP A 127 5.44 2.92 25.62
CA ASP A 127 6.14 4.08 25.10
C ASP A 127 6.73 3.83 23.67
N ILE A 128 5.91 3.25 22.81
CA ILE A 128 6.25 2.93 21.43
C ILE A 128 6.52 4.23 20.67
N ARG A 129 7.64 4.27 19.94
CA ARG A 129 7.98 5.37 19.04
C ARG A 129 8.47 4.80 17.71
N ALA A 130 7.87 5.27 16.64
CA ALA A 130 8.27 5.02 15.26
C ALA A 130 8.00 6.28 14.43
N GLY A 131 8.56 6.35 13.24
CA GLY A 131 8.29 7.45 12.31
C GLY A 131 6.93 7.32 11.62
N ILE A 132 6.51 8.37 10.94
CA ILE A 132 5.37 8.35 10.04
C ILE A 132 5.81 7.63 8.76
N SER A 133 5.00 6.71 8.28
CA SER A 133 5.30 5.95 7.05
C SER A 133 4.98 6.76 5.79
N VAL A 134 5.67 6.47 4.70
CA VAL A 134 5.53 7.21 3.43
C VAL A 134 4.12 7.11 2.84
N ASP A 135 3.41 6.00 3.06
CA ASP A 135 2.02 5.83 2.66
C ASP A 135 1.09 6.81 3.40
N GLN A 136 1.32 7.05 4.69
CA GLN A 136 0.57 8.06 5.45
C GLN A 136 0.89 9.47 4.98
N VAL A 137 2.15 9.75 4.64
CA VAL A 137 2.54 11.05 4.05
C VAL A 137 1.86 11.24 2.69
N ALA A 138 1.82 10.18 1.86
CA ALA A 138 1.14 10.22 0.57
C ALA A 138 -0.37 10.42 0.75
N ALA A 139 -1.01 9.67 1.66
CA ALA A 139 -2.43 9.79 1.95
C ALA A 139 -2.82 11.21 2.37
N ALA A 140 -2.03 11.83 3.25
CA ALA A 140 -2.27 13.22 3.68
C ALA A 140 -2.16 14.24 2.54
N ARG A 141 -1.48 13.91 1.44
CA ARG A 141 -1.32 14.80 0.28
C ARG A 141 -2.31 14.51 -0.86
N LEU A 142 -2.86 13.30 -0.89
CA LEU A 142 -3.78 12.83 -1.93
C LEU A 142 -5.26 12.87 -1.46
N ALA A 143 -5.50 13.17 -0.18
CA ALA A 143 -6.84 13.25 0.41
C ALA A 143 -7.57 14.57 0.13
N ASP A 144 -6.92 15.51 -0.56
CA ASP A 144 -7.49 16.75 -1.08
C ASP A 144 -7.92 16.51 -2.55
#